data_d2b4136fa09cbc360d0554a5cdec7aa1
#
_entry.id   d2b4136fa09cbc360d0554a5cdec7aa1
#
_cell.length_a   1.000
_cell.length_b   1.000
_cell.length_c   1.000
_cell.angle_alpha   90.00
_cell.angle_beta   90.00
_cell.angle_gamma   90.00
#
_symmetry.space_group_name_H-M   'P 1'
#
loop_
_entity.id
_entity.type
_entity.pdbx_description
1 polymer ?
#
loop_
_entity_poly.entity_id
_entity_poly.type
_entity_poly.pdbx_seq_one_letter_code
_entity_poly.pdbx_strand_id
1 'polypeptide(L)'
;MITNKYKYPELNRIENTLGRFYIDLENNEVPSVTTVLDNISDKKSSLSEWRKRVGDIEADRVMKEATDIGTMVHLSLENHLNDIDEDVFSDNSLGNMAKRMSKKLIDDALVNISKVYGLEVHLVLNKLYAGTADCIGVIDGNDTIIDFKTSKRIKKKEWIDDYFLQGCAYANAHNIMFETNISQVAILMVDRDLMYKKFLIKESEFKHYTNLWKQKLLKFHNTFSW
;
A
#
# COMPACT_ATOMS: atom_id res chain seq x y z
N MET A 1 0.10 -17.69 13.30
CA MET A 1 -0.33 -16.29 13.07
C MET A 1 -1.09 -16.16 11.76
N ILE A 2 -0.60 -16.71 10.63
CA ILE A 2 -1.33 -16.73 9.35
C ILE A 2 -2.46 -17.75 9.36
N THR A 3 -3.61 -17.34 8.84
CA THR A 3 -4.79 -18.20 8.69
C THR A 3 -5.30 -18.13 7.26
N ASN A 4 -5.44 -19.28 6.60
CA ASN A 4 -5.98 -19.38 5.24
C ASN A 4 -7.51 -19.24 5.23
N LYS A 5 -8.02 -18.13 5.78
CA LYS A 5 -9.45 -17.87 5.91
C LYS A 5 -10.13 -17.55 4.58
N TYR A 6 -9.41 -16.89 3.68
CA TYR A 6 -9.91 -16.45 2.38
C TYR A 6 -9.05 -17.00 1.26
N LYS A 7 -9.65 -17.28 0.11
CA LYS A 7 -8.94 -17.69 -1.11
C LYS A 7 -8.84 -16.48 -2.04
N TYR A 8 -7.72 -15.77 -1.97
CA TYR A 8 -7.44 -14.63 -2.84
C TYR A 8 -7.12 -15.08 -4.27
N PRO A 9 -7.58 -14.33 -5.28
CA PRO A 9 -7.25 -14.64 -6.68
C PRO A 9 -5.81 -14.26 -7.02
N GLU A 10 -5.27 -14.93 -8.02
CA GLU A 10 -4.09 -14.49 -8.76
C GLU A 10 -4.54 -13.61 -9.92
N LEU A 11 -3.97 -12.41 -10.07
CA LEU A 11 -4.29 -11.48 -11.14
C LEU A 11 -3.07 -11.20 -12.02
N ASN A 12 -3.28 -11.21 -13.34
CA ASN A 12 -2.25 -10.79 -14.28
C ASN A 12 -2.10 -9.27 -14.25
N ARG A 13 -0.90 -8.81 -13.93
CA ARG A 13 -0.51 -7.40 -13.96
C ARG A 13 -0.03 -7.02 -15.36
N ILE A 14 -0.52 -5.90 -15.86
CA ILE A 14 -0.08 -5.26 -17.09
C ILE A 14 0.25 -3.78 -16.85
N GLU A 15 0.92 -3.14 -17.79
CA GLU A 15 1.19 -1.70 -17.74
C GLU A 15 0.81 -1.04 -19.05
N ASN A 16 0.25 0.16 -18.98
CA ASN A 16 -0.06 1.01 -20.12
C ASN A 16 0.38 2.47 -19.87
N THR A 17 0.01 3.40 -20.73
CA THR A 17 0.40 4.81 -20.62
C THR A 17 -0.11 5.52 -19.35
N LEU A 18 -1.15 5.04 -18.73
CA LEU A 18 -1.70 5.58 -17.48
C LEU A 18 -1.01 4.99 -16.23
N GLY A 19 -0.35 3.83 -16.36
CA GLY A 19 0.36 3.14 -15.28
C GLY A 19 0.00 1.66 -15.19
N ARG A 20 -0.07 1.15 -13.95
CA ARG A 20 -0.33 -0.25 -13.64
C ARG A 20 -1.81 -0.60 -13.78
N PHE A 21 -2.09 -1.68 -14.50
CA PHE A 21 -3.42 -2.27 -14.65
C PHE A 21 -3.38 -3.76 -14.29
N TYR A 22 -4.55 -4.36 -14.14
CA TYR A 22 -4.73 -5.79 -13.92
C TYR A 22 -5.80 -6.32 -14.87
N ILE A 23 -5.71 -7.61 -15.19
CA ILE A 23 -6.80 -8.34 -15.82
C ILE A 23 -7.69 -8.87 -14.69
N ASP A 24 -8.94 -8.44 -14.66
CA ASP A 24 -9.92 -8.86 -13.66
C ASP A 24 -10.43 -10.30 -13.89
N LEU A 25 -11.30 -10.78 -13.02
CA LEU A 25 -11.84 -12.14 -13.09
C LEU A 25 -12.82 -12.37 -14.26
N GLU A 26 -13.21 -11.31 -14.96
CA GLU A 26 -14.07 -11.34 -16.16
C GLU A 26 -13.27 -10.99 -17.43
N ASN A 27 -11.92 -11.00 -17.37
CA ASN A 27 -11.00 -10.64 -18.46
C ASN A 27 -11.07 -9.18 -18.93
N ASN A 28 -11.47 -8.24 -18.08
CA ASN A 28 -11.39 -6.82 -18.39
C ASN A 28 -10.09 -6.23 -17.85
N GLU A 29 -9.53 -5.25 -18.57
CA GLU A 29 -8.46 -4.41 -18.03
C GLU A 29 -9.03 -3.41 -17.03
N VAL A 30 -8.50 -3.42 -15.80
CA VAL A 30 -8.90 -2.50 -14.74
C VAL A 30 -7.69 -1.79 -14.14
N PRO A 31 -7.81 -0.50 -13.82
CA PRO A 31 -6.69 0.25 -13.24
C PRO A 31 -6.33 -0.27 -11.84
N SER A 32 -5.06 -0.15 -11.47
CA SER A 32 -4.70 -0.33 -10.07
C SER A 32 -5.22 0.85 -9.23
N VAL A 33 -5.42 0.60 -7.93
CA VAL A 33 -5.76 1.68 -6.97
C VAL A 33 -4.76 2.82 -7.05
N THR A 34 -3.45 2.51 -7.10
CA THR A 34 -2.40 3.52 -7.21
C THR A 34 -2.46 4.29 -8.52
N THR A 35 -2.75 3.65 -9.65
CA THR A 35 -2.96 4.31 -10.94
C THR A 35 -4.10 5.31 -10.89
N VAL A 36 -5.23 4.95 -10.28
CA VAL A 36 -6.34 5.88 -10.08
C VAL A 36 -5.91 7.10 -9.24
N LEU A 37 -5.26 6.86 -8.10
CA LEU A 37 -4.82 7.92 -7.20
C LEU A 37 -3.81 8.86 -7.87
N ASP A 38 -2.82 8.32 -8.55
CA ASP A 38 -1.76 9.09 -9.21
C ASP A 38 -2.29 9.97 -10.35
N ASN A 39 -3.30 9.50 -11.09
CA ASN A 39 -3.85 10.27 -12.22
C ASN A 39 -4.91 11.29 -11.82
N ILE A 40 -5.55 11.14 -10.64
CA ILE A 40 -6.58 12.07 -10.15
C ILE A 40 -6.02 13.05 -9.10
N SER A 41 -4.79 12.86 -8.63
CA SER A 41 -4.19 13.74 -7.63
C SER A 41 -3.40 14.89 -8.25
N ASP A 42 -3.30 16.00 -7.52
CA ASP A 42 -2.43 17.15 -7.87
C ASP A 42 -0.94 16.89 -7.55
N LYS A 43 -0.60 15.68 -7.09
CA LYS A 43 0.77 15.32 -6.70
C LYS A 43 1.75 15.35 -7.87
N LYS A 44 1.28 15.12 -9.10
CA LYS A 44 2.14 15.21 -10.30
C LYS A 44 2.77 16.59 -10.44
N SER A 45 2.04 17.66 -10.13
CA SER A 45 2.56 19.03 -10.16
C SER A 45 3.65 19.23 -9.08
N SER A 46 3.38 18.85 -7.85
CA SER A 46 4.33 18.97 -6.73
C SER A 46 5.61 18.14 -6.95
N LEU A 47 5.49 16.95 -7.51
CA LEU A 47 6.65 16.11 -7.88
C LEU A 47 7.45 16.74 -9.01
N SER A 48 6.78 17.29 -10.03
CA SER A 48 7.43 17.99 -11.14
C SER A 48 8.19 19.24 -10.66
N GLU A 49 7.59 20.03 -9.75
CA GLU A 49 8.26 21.19 -9.14
C GLU A 49 9.46 20.80 -8.31
N TRP A 50 9.34 19.72 -7.53
CA TRP A 50 10.46 19.19 -6.76
C TRP A 50 11.59 18.70 -7.69
N ARG A 51 11.29 17.95 -8.77
CA ARG A 51 12.28 17.53 -9.79
C ARG A 51 13.00 18.71 -10.40
N LYS A 52 12.27 19.77 -10.79
CA LYS A 52 12.87 21.00 -11.35
C LYS A 52 13.84 21.68 -10.38
N ARG A 53 13.54 21.61 -9.07
CA ARG A 53 14.38 22.23 -8.03
C ARG A 53 15.66 21.44 -7.74
N VAL A 54 15.60 20.10 -7.69
CA VAL A 54 16.75 19.25 -7.33
C VAL A 54 17.53 18.75 -8.55
N GLY A 55 16.96 18.80 -9.74
CA GLY A 55 17.48 18.24 -10.97
C GLY A 55 17.11 16.77 -11.16
N ASP A 56 17.01 16.33 -12.43
CA ASP A 56 16.50 15.00 -12.78
C ASP A 56 17.38 13.87 -12.23
N ILE A 57 18.71 14.00 -12.32
CA ILE A 57 19.67 12.98 -11.84
C ILE A 57 19.49 12.73 -10.35
N GLU A 58 19.40 13.79 -9.54
CA GLU A 58 19.24 13.67 -8.10
C GLU A 58 17.83 13.17 -7.75
N ALA A 59 16.81 13.62 -8.46
CA ALA A 59 15.45 13.15 -8.30
C ALA A 59 15.35 11.64 -8.55
N ASP A 60 15.91 11.15 -9.65
CA ASP A 60 15.91 9.71 -9.98
C ASP A 60 16.68 8.89 -8.96
N ARG A 61 17.83 9.40 -8.48
CA ARG A 61 18.61 8.75 -7.41
C ARG A 61 17.78 8.61 -6.13
N VAL A 62 17.14 9.69 -5.68
CA VAL A 62 16.34 9.69 -4.45
C VAL A 62 15.11 8.78 -4.58
N MET A 63 14.44 8.78 -5.73
CA MET A 63 13.30 7.92 -6.00
C MET A 63 13.71 6.46 -6.03
N LYS A 64 14.82 6.14 -6.70
CA LYS A 64 15.36 4.77 -6.75
C LYS A 64 15.72 4.27 -5.36
N GLU A 65 16.46 5.04 -4.55
CA GLU A 65 16.79 4.67 -3.17
C GLU A 65 15.54 4.40 -2.32
N ALA A 66 14.50 5.24 -2.47
CA ALA A 66 13.25 5.05 -1.72
C ALA A 66 12.53 3.76 -2.15
N THR A 67 12.52 3.46 -3.45
CA THR A 67 11.94 2.23 -3.99
C THR A 67 12.71 0.99 -3.53
N ASP A 68 14.05 1.01 -3.64
CA ASP A 68 14.91 -0.12 -3.27
C ASP A 68 14.75 -0.45 -1.76
N ILE A 69 14.78 0.57 -0.88
CA ILE A 69 14.55 0.39 0.55
C ILE A 69 13.13 -0.17 0.80
N GLY A 70 12.11 0.43 0.17
CA GLY A 70 10.73 -0.02 0.32
C GLY A 70 10.55 -1.49 -0.05
N THR A 71 11.07 -1.91 -1.21
CA THR A 71 10.98 -3.29 -1.69
C THR A 71 11.64 -4.27 -0.72
N MET A 72 12.86 -3.98 -0.25
CA MET A 72 13.55 -4.84 0.72
C MET A 72 12.80 -4.93 2.05
N VAL A 73 12.24 -3.81 2.54
CA VAL A 73 11.47 -3.81 3.79
C VAL A 73 10.20 -4.65 3.64
N HIS A 74 9.40 -4.44 2.59
CA HIS A 74 8.18 -5.22 2.36
C HIS A 74 8.47 -6.71 2.27
N LEU A 75 9.44 -7.11 1.47
CA LEU A 75 9.82 -8.52 1.32
C LEU A 75 10.32 -9.13 2.63
N SER A 76 11.08 -8.37 3.43
CA SER A 76 11.53 -8.84 4.75
C SER A 76 10.36 -9.02 5.73
N LEU A 77 9.35 -8.13 5.72
CA LEU A 77 8.16 -8.27 6.56
C LEU A 77 7.30 -9.45 6.12
N GLU A 78 7.13 -9.64 4.81
CA GLU A 78 6.43 -10.78 4.24
C GLU A 78 7.10 -12.09 4.64
N ASN A 79 8.43 -12.20 4.45
CA ASN A 79 9.22 -13.36 4.86
C ASN A 79 9.09 -13.63 6.36
N HIS A 80 9.23 -12.61 7.20
CA HIS A 80 9.09 -12.75 8.64
C HIS A 80 7.70 -13.29 9.05
N LEU A 81 6.64 -12.77 8.44
CA LEU A 81 5.28 -13.21 8.73
C LEU A 81 4.99 -14.62 8.19
N ASN A 82 5.66 -15.06 7.14
CA ASN A 82 5.57 -16.40 6.56
C ASN A 82 6.54 -17.42 7.21
N ASP A 83 7.32 -17.04 8.23
CA ASP A 83 8.38 -17.84 8.84
C ASP A 83 9.45 -18.31 7.83
N ILE A 84 9.76 -17.47 6.83
CA ILE A 84 10.81 -17.69 5.82
C ILE A 84 12.09 -17.02 6.30
N ASP A 85 13.16 -17.81 6.46
CA ASP A 85 14.49 -17.31 6.82
C ASP A 85 15.34 -17.06 5.55
N GLU A 86 15.13 -15.91 4.91
CA GLU A 86 15.87 -15.48 3.73
C GLU A 86 16.36 -14.05 3.91
N ASP A 87 17.66 -13.81 3.70
CA ASP A 87 18.23 -12.46 3.71
C ASP A 87 17.95 -11.77 2.37
N VAL A 88 17.09 -10.76 2.40
CA VAL A 88 16.65 -10.00 1.22
C VAL A 88 17.38 -8.67 1.04
N PHE A 89 18.33 -8.38 1.92
CA PHE A 89 19.01 -7.07 1.96
C PHE A 89 20.26 -7.07 1.10
N SER A 90 20.45 -6.03 0.30
CA SER A 90 21.68 -5.83 -0.46
C SER A 90 22.86 -5.52 0.48
N ASP A 91 24.07 -5.98 0.10
CA ASP A 91 25.30 -5.73 0.88
C ASP A 91 25.85 -4.30 0.61
N ASN A 92 25.10 -3.30 1.05
CA ASN A 92 25.45 -1.89 0.93
C ASN A 92 24.73 -1.05 2.00
N SER A 93 24.93 0.26 1.98
CA SER A 93 24.31 1.19 2.95
C SER A 93 22.78 1.22 2.89
N LEU A 94 22.18 1.02 1.71
CA LEU A 94 20.73 0.98 1.55
C LEU A 94 20.13 -0.31 2.13
N GLY A 95 20.77 -1.46 1.87
CA GLY A 95 20.36 -2.73 2.46
C GLY A 95 20.49 -2.74 3.98
N ASN A 96 21.58 -2.17 4.52
CA ASN A 96 21.74 -2.01 5.96
C ASN A 96 20.68 -1.10 6.58
N MET A 97 20.28 -0.03 5.88
CA MET A 97 19.19 0.83 6.31
C MET A 97 17.85 0.08 6.27
N ALA A 98 17.53 -0.60 5.17
CA ALA A 98 16.32 -1.40 5.03
C ALA A 98 16.22 -2.47 6.13
N LYS A 99 17.31 -3.16 6.42
CA LYS A 99 17.38 -4.18 7.50
C LYS A 99 17.01 -3.59 8.86
N ARG A 100 17.56 -2.42 9.20
CA ARG A 100 17.25 -1.73 10.46
C ARG A 100 15.79 -1.26 10.52
N MET A 101 15.27 -0.70 9.42
CA MET A 101 13.88 -0.25 9.31
C MET A 101 12.91 -1.44 9.42
N SER A 102 13.22 -2.55 8.75
CA SER A 102 12.46 -3.79 8.82
C SER A 102 12.42 -4.33 10.25
N LYS A 103 13.58 -4.44 10.90
CA LYS A 103 13.65 -4.85 12.31
C LYS A 103 12.80 -3.96 13.21
N LYS A 104 12.81 -2.64 13.00
CA LYS A 104 11.99 -1.71 13.77
C LYS A 104 10.49 -1.97 13.59
N LEU A 105 10.03 -2.25 12.36
CA LEU A 105 8.63 -2.63 12.12
C LEU A 105 8.29 -4.00 12.73
N ILE A 106 9.18 -4.96 12.65
CA ILE A 106 8.98 -6.28 13.28
C ILE A 106 8.80 -6.12 14.79
N ASP A 107 9.72 -5.42 15.44
CA ASP A 107 9.74 -5.29 16.90
C ASP A 107 8.58 -4.44 17.45
N ASP A 108 8.18 -3.36 16.75
CA ASP A 108 7.23 -2.37 17.29
C ASP A 108 5.82 -2.47 16.67
N ALA A 109 5.73 -2.91 15.42
CA ALA A 109 4.48 -2.87 14.66
C ALA A 109 3.81 -4.25 14.55
N LEU A 110 4.55 -5.27 14.10
CA LEU A 110 3.98 -6.60 13.87
C LEU A 110 3.49 -7.27 15.15
N VAL A 111 4.07 -6.94 16.29
CA VAL A 111 3.63 -7.45 17.61
C VAL A 111 2.17 -7.07 17.92
N ASN A 112 1.62 -6.05 17.27
CA ASN A 112 0.23 -5.61 17.43
C ASN A 112 -0.74 -6.32 16.48
N ILE A 113 -0.25 -7.15 15.56
CA ILE A 113 -1.07 -7.92 14.62
C ILE A 113 -1.32 -9.30 15.24
N SER A 114 -2.55 -9.53 15.68
CA SER A 114 -2.89 -10.78 16.35
C SER A 114 -3.19 -11.94 15.39
N LYS A 115 -3.68 -11.62 14.18
CA LYS A 115 -3.95 -12.59 13.09
C LYS A 115 -3.63 -11.96 11.75
N VAL A 116 -3.18 -12.79 10.81
CA VAL A 116 -2.97 -12.41 9.40
C VAL A 116 -3.86 -13.30 8.54
N TYR A 117 -4.64 -12.69 7.66
CA TYR A 117 -5.52 -13.38 6.71
C TYR A 117 -4.94 -13.45 5.31
N GLY A 118 -4.06 -12.53 4.95
CA GLY A 118 -3.39 -12.47 3.66
C GLY A 118 -2.22 -11.50 3.67
N LEU A 119 -1.17 -11.84 2.90
CA LEU A 119 0.03 -11.02 2.65
C LEU A 119 0.20 -10.88 1.15
N GLU A 120 0.49 -9.67 0.67
CA GLU A 120 0.66 -9.34 -0.76
C GLU A 120 -0.46 -9.91 -1.64
N VAL A 121 -1.71 -9.82 -1.15
CA VAL A 121 -2.86 -10.45 -1.79
C VAL A 121 -3.56 -9.53 -2.78
N HIS A 122 -3.97 -10.11 -3.91
CA HIS A 122 -4.75 -9.38 -4.90
C HIS A 122 -6.21 -9.21 -4.48
N LEU A 123 -6.68 -7.99 -4.62
CA LEU A 123 -8.08 -7.61 -4.42
C LEU A 123 -8.61 -6.97 -5.70
N VAL A 124 -9.84 -7.30 -6.08
CA VAL A 124 -10.44 -6.83 -7.34
C VAL A 124 -11.92 -6.55 -7.20
N LEU A 125 -12.37 -5.46 -7.80
CA LEU A 125 -13.75 -5.25 -8.17
C LEU A 125 -13.83 -5.24 -9.70
N ASN A 126 -14.44 -6.28 -10.26
CA ASN A 126 -14.54 -6.47 -11.70
C ASN A 126 -15.04 -5.21 -12.40
N LYS A 127 -14.42 -4.86 -13.52
CA LYS A 127 -14.69 -3.66 -14.33
C LYS A 127 -14.40 -2.32 -13.65
N LEU A 128 -13.93 -2.31 -12.40
CA LEU A 128 -13.72 -1.07 -11.66
C LEU A 128 -12.26 -0.82 -11.32
N TYR A 129 -11.65 -1.67 -10.53
CA TYR A 129 -10.24 -1.55 -10.12
C TYR A 129 -9.71 -2.82 -9.48
N ALA A 130 -8.39 -2.92 -9.39
CA ALA A 130 -7.71 -3.97 -8.62
C ALA A 130 -6.50 -3.42 -7.88
N GLY A 131 -5.86 -4.25 -7.09
CA GLY A 131 -4.59 -3.93 -6.46
C GLY A 131 -4.09 -5.02 -5.53
N THR A 132 -2.92 -4.79 -4.95
CA THR A 132 -2.29 -5.70 -3.99
C THR A 132 -2.28 -5.03 -2.62
N ALA A 133 -2.85 -5.70 -1.64
CA ALA A 133 -2.80 -5.25 -0.24
C ALA A 133 -1.62 -5.91 0.47
N ASP A 134 -0.78 -5.12 1.14
CA ASP A 134 0.42 -5.59 1.82
C ASP A 134 0.06 -6.65 2.87
N CYS A 135 -0.94 -6.34 3.71
CA CYS A 135 -1.38 -7.27 4.75
C CYS A 135 -2.87 -7.04 5.09
N ILE A 136 -3.59 -8.12 5.29
CA ILE A 136 -4.95 -8.12 5.84
C ILE A 136 -4.93 -8.93 7.12
N GLY A 137 -5.35 -8.34 8.22
CA GLY A 137 -5.21 -8.99 9.51
C GLY A 137 -6.05 -8.35 10.61
N VAL A 138 -5.70 -8.61 11.86
CA VAL A 138 -6.42 -8.09 13.03
C VAL A 138 -5.50 -7.21 13.87
N ILE A 139 -5.89 -5.95 14.04
CA ILE A 139 -5.25 -4.97 14.95
C ILE A 139 -6.31 -4.48 15.94
N ASP A 140 -5.96 -4.46 17.22
CA ASP A 140 -6.84 -4.00 18.32
C ASP A 140 -8.23 -4.70 18.28
N GLY A 141 -8.25 -6.00 17.92
CA GLY A 141 -9.45 -6.84 17.86
C GLY A 141 -10.33 -6.62 16.61
N ASN A 142 -9.94 -5.76 15.67
CA ASN A 142 -10.71 -5.45 14.47
C ASN A 142 -10.01 -5.93 13.19
N ASP A 143 -10.79 -6.47 12.26
CA ASP A 143 -10.31 -6.79 10.92
C ASP A 143 -9.85 -5.49 10.22
N THR A 144 -8.63 -5.48 9.70
CA THR A 144 -7.90 -4.28 9.29
C THR A 144 -7.17 -4.50 7.97
N ILE A 145 -7.24 -3.52 7.08
CA ILE A 145 -6.26 -3.39 6.00
C ILE A 145 -5.02 -2.71 6.58
N ILE A 146 -3.88 -3.34 6.43
CA ILE A 146 -2.60 -2.91 6.97
C ILE A 146 -1.66 -2.62 5.82
N ASP A 147 -1.05 -1.45 5.84
CA ASP A 147 -0.16 -0.98 4.79
C ASP A 147 1.16 -0.53 5.44
N PHE A 148 2.27 -1.10 4.98
CA PHE A 148 3.60 -0.80 5.48
C PHE A 148 4.23 0.32 4.66
N LYS A 149 4.76 1.33 5.32
CA LYS A 149 5.37 2.47 4.64
C LYS A 149 6.75 2.80 5.18
N THR A 150 7.68 2.97 4.27
CA THR A 150 8.98 3.55 4.56
C THR A 150 9.00 5.02 4.15
N SER A 151 9.72 5.85 4.87
CA SER A 151 9.87 7.25 4.51
C SER A 151 11.22 7.81 4.95
N LYS A 152 11.62 8.97 4.42
CA LYS A 152 12.81 9.67 4.88
C LYS A 152 12.63 10.21 6.31
N ARG A 153 11.41 10.70 6.62
CA ARG A 153 10.96 11.15 7.96
C ARG A 153 9.49 10.84 8.12
N ILE A 154 9.06 10.62 9.36
CA ILE A 154 7.64 10.41 9.67
C ILE A 154 6.81 11.57 9.13
N LYS A 155 5.81 11.24 8.32
CA LYS A 155 4.88 12.21 7.74
C LYS A 155 3.83 12.64 8.76
N LYS A 156 3.23 13.81 8.55
CA LYS A 156 2.01 14.20 9.27
C LYS A 156 0.81 13.46 8.69
N LYS A 157 -0.25 13.28 9.50
CA LYS A 157 -1.47 12.57 9.07
C LYS A 157 -2.10 13.22 7.83
N GLU A 158 -2.09 14.55 7.78
CA GLU A 158 -2.66 15.34 6.68
C GLU A 158 -1.91 15.20 5.34
N TRP A 159 -0.75 14.56 5.34
CA TRP A 159 0.07 14.35 4.13
C TRP A 159 -0.02 12.94 3.57
N ILE A 160 -0.82 12.08 4.20
CA ILE A 160 -0.93 10.65 3.85
C ILE A 160 -2.35 10.23 3.48
N ASP A 161 -3.20 11.17 3.08
CA ASP A 161 -4.58 10.88 2.65
C ASP A 161 -4.66 9.78 1.59
N ASP A 162 -3.71 9.76 0.62
CA ASP A 162 -3.71 8.72 -0.41
C ASP A 162 -3.44 7.31 0.14
N TYR A 163 -2.72 7.18 1.25
CA TYR A 163 -2.54 5.88 1.91
C TYR A 163 -3.85 5.40 2.54
N PHE A 164 -4.61 6.32 3.13
CA PHE A 164 -5.94 5.99 3.65
C PHE A 164 -6.94 5.68 2.54
N LEU A 165 -6.89 6.43 1.43
CA LEU A 165 -7.71 6.14 0.24
C LEU A 165 -7.38 4.77 -0.33
N GLN A 166 -6.10 4.41 -0.43
CA GLN A 166 -5.63 3.10 -0.86
C GLN A 166 -6.15 1.99 0.05
N GLY A 167 -6.02 2.15 1.36
CA GLY A 167 -6.52 1.17 2.34
C GLY A 167 -8.04 1.01 2.30
N CYS A 168 -8.78 2.13 2.15
CA CYS A 168 -10.24 2.09 2.01
C CYS A 168 -10.69 1.41 0.70
N ALA A 169 -9.96 1.61 -0.41
CA ALA A 169 -10.20 0.90 -1.66
C ALA A 169 -10.06 -0.62 -1.45
N TYR A 170 -8.99 -1.05 -0.80
CA TYR A 170 -8.77 -2.46 -0.51
C TYR A 170 -9.81 -3.05 0.45
N ALA A 171 -10.19 -2.32 1.50
CA ALA A 171 -11.25 -2.75 2.40
C ALA A 171 -12.59 -2.93 1.65
N ASN A 172 -12.94 -1.98 0.77
CA ASN A 172 -14.16 -2.07 -0.02
C ASN A 172 -14.13 -3.27 -0.99
N ALA A 173 -13.01 -3.53 -1.66
CA ALA A 173 -12.86 -4.70 -2.52
C ALA A 173 -12.97 -6.00 -1.71
N HIS A 174 -12.27 -6.13 -0.60
CA HIS A 174 -12.33 -7.31 0.26
C HIS A 174 -13.74 -7.57 0.80
N ASN A 175 -14.42 -6.51 1.23
CA ASN A 175 -15.78 -6.63 1.75
C ASN A 175 -16.77 -7.16 0.72
N ILE A 176 -16.63 -6.75 -0.55
CA ILE A 176 -17.48 -7.23 -1.64
C ILE A 176 -17.08 -8.65 -2.06
N MET A 177 -15.79 -8.94 -2.18
CA MET A 177 -15.30 -10.25 -2.62
C MET A 177 -15.64 -11.38 -1.63
N PHE A 178 -15.63 -11.09 -0.33
CA PHE A 178 -15.70 -12.11 0.72
C PHE A 178 -16.83 -11.88 1.73
N GLU A 179 -17.76 -10.96 1.45
CA GLU A 179 -18.91 -10.63 2.32
C GLU A 179 -18.46 -10.26 3.76
N THR A 180 -17.36 -9.49 3.86
CA THR A 180 -16.79 -9.05 5.14
C THR A 180 -17.23 -7.63 5.49
N ASN A 181 -16.81 -7.13 6.66
CA ASN A 181 -17.09 -5.76 7.10
C ASN A 181 -15.85 -5.08 7.67
N ILE A 182 -14.75 -5.13 6.91
CA ILE A 182 -13.53 -4.39 7.27
C ILE A 182 -13.84 -2.91 7.22
N SER A 183 -13.63 -2.21 8.33
CA SER A 183 -13.90 -0.78 8.49
C SER A 183 -12.76 -0.04 9.20
N GLN A 184 -11.57 -0.63 9.18
CA GLN A 184 -10.36 -0.09 9.78
C GLN A 184 -9.20 -0.18 8.80
N VAL A 185 -8.38 0.87 8.73
CA VAL A 185 -7.13 0.90 7.98
C VAL A 185 -6.01 1.37 8.90
N ALA A 186 -4.90 0.66 8.89
CA ALA A 186 -3.68 1.01 9.63
C ALA A 186 -2.52 1.23 8.65
N ILE A 187 -1.87 2.40 8.75
CA ILE A 187 -0.61 2.68 8.08
C ILE A 187 0.50 2.57 9.12
N LEU A 188 1.38 1.60 8.94
CA LEU A 188 2.50 1.32 9.83
C LEU A 188 3.76 1.89 9.19
N MET A 189 4.18 3.06 9.64
CA MET A 189 5.26 3.82 9.00
C MET A 189 6.52 3.81 9.84
N VAL A 190 7.66 3.57 9.18
CA VAL A 190 9.00 3.74 9.75
C VAL A 190 9.81 4.70 8.89
N ASP A 191 10.65 5.51 9.53
CA ASP A 191 11.57 6.40 8.83
C ASP A 191 13.04 6.00 8.96
N ARG A 192 13.92 6.74 8.25
CA ARG A 192 15.38 6.47 8.27
C ARG A 192 16.05 6.79 9.61
N ASP A 193 15.38 7.54 10.49
CA ASP A 193 15.82 7.79 11.87
C ASP A 193 15.31 6.69 12.83
N LEU A 194 14.69 5.61 12.29
CA LEU A 194 14.11 4.48 13.01
C LEU A 194 12.97 4.89 13.95
N MET A 195 12.28 5.98 13.63
CA MET A 195 11.04 6.33 14.28
C MET A 195 9.90 5.51 13.66
N TYR A 196 9.09 4.90 14.51
CA TYR A 196 7.88 4.18 14.12
C TYR A 196 6.63 5.00 14.48
N LYS A 197 5.65 4.98 13.59
CA LYS A 197 4.33 5.57 13.86
C LYS A 197 3.22 4.76 13.22
N LYS A 198 2.22 4.42 14.03
CA LYS A 198 0.94 3.85 13.59
C LYS A 198 -0.05 5.00 13.33
N PHE A 199 -0.62 5.04 12.12
CA PHE A 199 -1.76 5.88 11.79
C PHE A 199 -2.96 4.97 11.58
N LEU A 200 -4.04 5.26 12.27
CA LEU A 200 -5.26 4.46 12.25
C LEU A 200 -6.44 5.35 11.85
N ILE A 201 -7.27 4.85 10.93
CA ILE A 201 -8.60 5.38 10.66
C ILE A 201 -9.65 4.31 10.87
N LYS A 202 -10.79 4.71 11.42
CA LYS A 202 -11.96 3.86 11.67
C LYS A 202 -13.22 4.73 11.71
N GLU A 203 -14.40 4.12 11.78
CA GLU A 203 -15.68 4.81 12.00
C GLU A 203 -15.93 5.95 10.99
N SER A 204 -16.07 7.18 11.45
CA SER A 204 -16.37 8.33 10.61
C SER A 204 -15.25 8.68 9.65
N GLU A 205 -13.98 8.55 10.06
CA GLU A 205 -12.82 8.78 9.18
C GLU A 205 -12.79 7.73 8.06
N PHE A 206 -12.97 6.45 8.38
CA PHE A 206 -13.02 5.39 7.39
C PHE A 206 -14.16 5.64 6.37
N LYS A 207 -15.34 6.00 6.83
CA LYS A 207 -16.48 6.34 5.97
C LYS A 207 -16.17 7.55 5.08
N HIS A 208 -15.51 8.57 5.61
CA HIS A 208 -15.09 9.75 4.87
C HIS A 208 -14.14 9.36 3.72
N TYR A 209 -13.04 8.65 4.01
CA TYR A 209 -12.06 8.24 2.99
C TYR A 209 -12.65 7.25 1.97
N THR A 210 -13.55 6.36 2.41
CA THR A 210 -14.28 5.47 1.48
C THR A 210 -15.13 6.27 0.48
N ASN A 211 -15.81 7.32 0.91
CA ASN A 211 -16.59 8.17 0.02
C ASN A 211 -15.69 8.97 -0.93
N LEU A 212 -14.58 9.51 -0.44
CA LEU A 212 -13.59 10.20 -1.28
C LEU A 212 -12.98 9.26 -2.32
N TRP A 213 -12.65 8.03 -1.95
CA TRP A 213 -12.17 7.01 -2.90
C TRP A 213 -13.18 6.79 -4.03
N LYS A 214 -14.46 6.58 -3.70
CA LYS A 214 -15.52 6.38 -4.71
C LYS A 214 -15.63 7.57 -5.67
N GLN A 215 -15.53 8.80 -5.17
CA GLN A 215 -15.54 9.99 -6.01
C GLN A 215 -14.32 10.06 -6.95
N LYS A 216 -13.11 9.75 -6.44
CA LYS A 216 -11.90 9.71 -7.27
C LYS A 216 -11.97 8.61 -8.33
N LEU A 217 -12.45 7.42 -7.97
CA LEU A 217 -12.64 6.32 -8.90
C LEU A 217 -13.61 6.70 -10.03
N LEU A 218 -14.76 7.27 -9.68
CA LEU A 218 -15.74 7.75 -10.66
C LEU A 218 -15.14 8.82 -11.58
N LYS A 219 -14.41 9.79 -11.01
CA LYS A 219 -13.72 10.81 -11.80
C LYS A 219 -12.71 10.18 -12.77
N PHE A 220 -11.94 9.18 -12.33
CA PHE A 220 -10.98 8.47 -13.17
C PHE A 220 -11.67 7.82 -14.38
N HIS A 221 -12.69 7.02 -14.16
CA HIS A 221 -13.44 6.34 -15.22
C HIS A 221 -14.15 7.30 -16.18
N ASN A 222 -14.56 8.48 -15.72
CA ASN A 222 -15.15 9.51 -16.58
C ASN A 222 -14.11 10.34 -17.37
N THR A 223 -12.84 10.32 -16.95
CA THR A 223 -11.79 11.17 -17.53
C THR A 223 -10.92 10.39 -18.51
N PHE A 224 -10.67 9.13 -18.25
CA PHE A 224 -9.72 8.31 -19.01
C PHE A 224 -10.43 7.14 -19.69
N SER A 225 -9.94 6.81 -20.90
CA SER A 225 -10.27 5.59 -21.64
C SER A 225 -8.98 4.81 -21.87
N TRP A 226 -9.05 3.48 -21.78
CA TRP A 226 -7.92 2.57 -21.97
C TRP A 226 -8.33 1.31 -22.72
#